data_8c14baed2482a0830c3468376c0dc301
#
_entry.id   8c14baed2482a0830c3468376c0dc301
#
_cell.length_a   1.000
_cell.length_b   1.000
_cell.length_c   1.000
_cell.angle_alpha   90.00
_cell.angle_beta   90.00
_cell.angle_gamma   90.00
#
_symmetry.space_group_name_H-M   'P 1'
#
loop_
_entity.id
_entity.type
_entity.pdbx_description
1 polymer ?
#
loop_
_entity_poly.entity_id
_entity_poly.type
_entity_poly.pdbx_seq_one_letter_code
_entity_poly.pdbx_strand_id
1 'polypeptide(L)' 'MGTPTTEIEKVISLALIRKAAADLAKTCERSQLSPTDIVNRAISLYEFVDEERAAGAEVLLRRSDGSVVSVQLM' A
#
# COMPACT_ATOMS: atom_id res chain seq x y z
N MET A 1 0.66 -18.74 -17.32
CA MET A 1 0.68 -18.82 -15.97
C MET A 1 1.79 -18.11 -15.37
N GLY A 2 1.56 -17.36 -14.43
CA GLY A 2 2.56 -16.55 -13.85
C GLY A 2 3.32 -17.24 -12.75
N THR A 3 4.40 -16.64 -12.35
CA THR A 3 5.18 -17.06 -11.23
C THR A 3 4.40 -16.87 -9.95
N PRO A 4 4.58 -17.72 -8.96
CA PRO A 4 3.92 -17.52 -7.68
C PRO A 4 4.27 -16.17 -7.11
N THR A 5 3.28 -15.44 -6.64
CA THR A 5 3.46 -14.10 -6.11
C THR A 5 4.00 -14.11 -4.70
N THR A 6 4.01 -15.30 -4.05
CA THR A 6 4.48 -15.40 -2.67
C THR A 6 5.95 -15.78 -2.59
N GLU A 7 6.59 -16.01 -3.72
CA GLU A 7 8.00 -16.37 -3.74
C GLU A 7 8.84 -15.15 -3.34
N ILE A 8 9.76 -15.35 -2.40
CA ILE A 8 10.59 -14.26 -1.92
C ILE A 8 11.75 -14.04 -2.87
N GLU A 9 11.81 -12.86 -3.44
CA GLU A 9 12.84 -12.48 -4.37
C GLU A 9 13.99 -11.76 -3.70
N LYS A 10 13.69 -10.99 -2.65
CA LYS A 10 14.67 -10.13 -2.04
C LYS A 10 14.29 -9.86 -0.59
N VAL A 11 15.30 -9.71 0.25
CA VAL A 11 15.08 -9.32 1.65
C VAL A 11 15.77 -7.98 1.86
N ILE A 12 15.03 -7.02 2.41
CA ILE A 12 15.57 -5.71 2.71
C ILE A 12 15.21 -5.31 4.13
N SER A 13 16.00 -4.40 4.70
CA SER A 13 15.71 -3.82 5.99
C SER A 13 15.10 -2.44 5.79
N LEU A 14 14.05 -2.15 6.55
CA LEU A 14 13.35 -0.88 6.44
C LEU A 14 13.27 -0.22 7.80
N ALA A 15 13.45 1.10 7.81
CA ALA A 15 13.18 1.90 8.99
C ALA A 15 11.81 2.54 8.82
N LEU A 16 10.95 2.38 9.81
CA LEU A 16 9.61 2.95 9.75
C LEU A 16 9.55 4.15 10.68
N ILE A 17 8.98 5.24 10.18
CA ILE A 17 8.70 6.36 11.06
C ILE A 17 7.56 5.96 11.98
N ARG A 18 7.41 6.72 13.08
CA ARG A 18 6.45 6.34 14.12
C ARG A 18 5.04 6.16 13.57
N LYS A 19 4.60 7.08 12.72
CA LYS A 19 3.25 6.98 12.16
C LYS A 19 3.08 5.73 11.31
N ALA A 20 4.08 5.43 10.48
CA ALA A 20 3.99 4.26 9.61
C ALA A 20 3.99 2.97 10.43
N ALA A 21 4.76 2.93 11.50
CA ALA A 21 4.78 1.75 12.37
C ALA A 21 3.42 1.53 13.03
N ALA A 22 2.79 2.61 13.48
CA ALA A 22 1.47 2.51 14.11
C ALA A 22 0.42 2.08 13.08
N ASP A 23 0.50 2.64 11.87
CA ASP A 23 -0.44 2.29 10.82
C ASP A 23 -0.26 0.83 10.39
N LEU A 24 0.96 0.36 10.34
CA LEU A 24 1.22 -1.04 10.00
C LEU A 24 0.57 -1.97 11.03
N ALA A 25 0.73 -1.65 12.31
CA ALA A 25 0.15 -2.47 13.37
C ALA A 25 -1.38 -2.52 13.23
N LYS A 26 -2.01 -1.36 12.99
CA LYS A 26 -3.46 -1.30 12.84
C LYS A 26 -3.92 -2.10 11.62
N THR A 27 -3.16 -1.99 10.53
CA THR A 27 -3.54 -2.66 9.29
C THR A 27 -3.40 -4.17 9.42
N CYS A 28 -2.34 -4.63 10.08
CA CYS A 28 -2.16 -6.05 10.32
C CYS A 28 -3.31 -6.61 11.17
N GLU A 29 -3.71 -5.87 12.18
CA GLU A 29 -4.79 -6.30 13.06
C GLU A 29 -6.11 -6.38 12.31
N ARG A 30 -6.40 -5.36 11.50
CA ARG A 30 -7.66 -5.30 10.77
C ARG A 30 -7.75 -6.36 9.68
N SER A 31 -6.65 -6.58 8.96
CA SER A 31 -6.65 -7.46 7.81
C SER A 31 -6.25 -8.91 8.13
N GLN A 32 -5.66 -9.13 9.31
CA GLN A 32 -5.14 -10.43 9.70
C GLN A 32 -4.02 -10.90 8.78
N LEU A 33 -3.33 -9.95 8.17
CA LEU A 33 -2.17 -10.22 7.32
C LEU A 33 -0.90 -9.92 8.10
N SER A 34 0.18 -10.58 7.71
CA SER A 34 1.48 -10.35 8.35
C SER A 34 2.06 -9.00 7.92
N PRO A 35 3.01 -8.44 8.68
CA PRO A 35 3.71 -7.23 8.24
C PRO A 35 4.34 -7.37 6.87
N THR A 36 4.93 -8.54 6.58
CA THR A 36 5.53 -8.77 5.26
C THR A 36 4.50 -8.67 4.16
N ASP A 37 3.32 -9.26 4.36
CA ASP A 37 2.26 -9.20 3.37
C ASP A 37 1.79 -7.77 3.15
N ILE A 38 1.61 -7.01 4.24
CA ILE A 38 1.14 -5.63 4.13
C ILE A 38 2.16 -4.79 3.38
N VAL A 39 3.44 -4.92 3.71
CA VAL A 39 4.47 -4.12 3.07
C VAL A 39 4.54 -4.45 1.58
N ASN A 40 4.47 -5.73 1.22
CA ASN A 40 4.52 -6.10 -0.19
C ASN A 40 3.33 -5.54 -0.96
N ARG A 41 2.13 -5.60 -0.38
CA ARG A 41 0.94 -5.05 -1.02
C ARG A 41 1.05 -3.54 -1.14
N ALA A 42 1.59 -2.88 -0.10
CA ALA A 42 1.73 -1.44 -0.11
C ALA A 42 2.68 -0.98 -1.19
N ILE A 43 3.79 -1.70 -1.39
CA ILE A 43 4.75 -1.34 -2.42
C ILE A 43 4.10 -1.44 -3.80
N SER A 44 3.38 -2.52 -4.06
CA SER A 44 2.74 -2.70 -5.36
C SER A 44 1.67 -1.64 -5.60
N LEU A 45 0.91 -1.33 -4.55
CA LEU A 45 -0.12 -0.31 -4.67
C LEU A 45 0.50 1.06 -4.91
N TYR A 46 1.58 1.38 -4.18
CA TYR A 46 2.23 2.67 -4.34
C TYR A 46 2.80 2.83 -5.74
N GLU A 47 3.41 1.78 -6.27
CA GLU A 47 3.98 1.83 -7.61
C GLU A 47 2.88 2.09 -8.65
N PHE A 48 1.76 1.40 -8.53
CA PHE A 48 0.65 1.59 -9.47
C PHE A 48 0.13 3.02 -9.40
N VAL A 49 -0.13 3.50 -8.18
CA VAL A 49 -0.69 4.84 -7.98
C VAL A 49 0.30 5.91 -8.43
N ASP A 50 1.58 5.73 -8.11
CA ASP A 50 2.58 6.73 -8.46
C ASP A 50 2.76 6.83 -9.97
N GLU A 51 2.71 5.71 -10.66
CA GLU A 51 2.82 5.69 -12.12
C GLU A 51 1.65 6.44 -12.74
N GLU A 52 0.44 6.22 -12.22
CA GLU A 52 -0.74 6.91 -12.73
C GLU A 52 -0.65 8.41 -12.48
N ARG A 53 -0.17 8.80 -11.29
CA ARG A 53 0.01 10.21 -10.98
C ARG A 53 1.01 10.86 -11.91
N ALA A 54 2.09 10.18 -12.19
CA ALA A 54 3.10 10.71 -13.10
C ALA A 54 2.53 10.94 -14.49
N ALA A 55 1.51 10.18 -14.85
CA ALA A 55 0.84 10.35 -16.14
C ALA A 55 -0.29 11.38 -16.09
N GLY A 56 -0.45 12.04 -14.95
CA GLY A 56 -1.44 13.12 -14.81
C GLY A 56 -2.72 12.72 -14.11
N ALA A 57 -2.82 11.51 -13.61
CA ALA A 57 -4.04 11.08 -12.95
C ALA A 57 -4.14 11.63 -11.55
N GLU A 58 -5.35 11.76 -11.07
CA GLU A 58 -5.66 12.18 -9.71
C GLU A 58 -6.16 10.97 -8.94
N VAL A 59 -5.71 10.80 -7.71
CA VAL A 59 -6.10 9.64 -6.91
C VAL A 59 -7.29 10.01 -6.04
N LEU A 60 -8.39 9.31 -6.25
CA LEU A 60 -9.62 9.57 -5.53
C LEU A 60 -10.12 8.28 -4.88
N LEU A 61 -10.69 8.43 -3.71
CA LEU A 61 -11.37 7.33 -3.03
C LEU A 61 -12.84 7.65 -2.93
N ARG A 62 -13.69 6.72 -3.34
CA ARG A 62 -15.13 6.85 -3.17
C ARG A 62 -15.53 6.06 -1.94
N ARG A 63 -16.17 6.72 -1.00
CA ARG A 63 -16.65 6.07 0.20
C ARG A 63 -17.98 5.38 -0.07
N SER A 64 -18.38 4.53 0.85
CA SER A 64 -19.61 3.75 0.66
C SER A 64 -20.84 4.63 0.59
N ASP A 65 -20.80 5.84 1.16
CA ASP A 65 -21.93 6.77 1.10
C ASP A 65 -21.93 7.59 -0.18
N GLY A 66 -20.98 7.34 -1.09
CA GLY A 66 -20.89 8.05 -2.35
C GLY A 66 -19.99 9.26 -2.34
N SER A 67 -19.54 9.70 -1.18
CA SER A 67 -18.64 10.85 -1.13
C SER A 67 -17.26 10.47 -1.68
N VAL A 68 -16.55 11.47 -2.19
CA VAL A 68 -15.25 11.26 -2.83
C VAL A 68 -14.21 12.08 -2.10
N VAL A 69 -13.06 11.45 -1.85
CA VAL A 69 -11.95 12.08 -1.16
C VAL A 69 -10.75 12.09 -2.07
N SER A 70 -10.08 13.22 -2.15
CA SER A 70 -8.83 13.30 -2.90
C SER A 70 -7.69 12.80 -2.01
N VAL A 71 -6.87 11.91 -2.54
CA VAL A 71 -5.76 11.34 -1.80
C VAL A 71 -4.48 12.06 -2.21
N GLN A 72 -3.80 12.62 -1.24
CA GLN A 72 -2.54 13.32 -1.49
C GLN A 72 -1.40 12.40 -1.16
N LEU A 73 -0.51 12.22 -2.12
CA LEU A 73 0.70 11.43 -1.92
C LEU A 73 1.88 12.38 -1.85
N MET A 74 2.73 12.16 -0.87
CA MET A 74 3.89 13.03 -0.68
C MET A 74 5.11 12.42 -1.32
#